data_f6693366242d44c286dcef013cd07310
#
_entry.id   f6693366242d44c286dcef013cd07310
#
_cell.length_a   1.000
_cell.length_b   1.000
_cell.length_c   1.000
_cell.angle_alpha   90.00
_cell.angle_beta   90.00
_cell.angle_gamma   90.00
#
_symmetry.space_group_name_H-M   'P 1'
#
loop_
_entity.id
_entity.type
_entity.pdbx_description
1 polymer ?
#
loop_
_entity_poly.entity_id
_entity_poly.type
_entity_poly.pdbx_seq_one_letter_code
_entity_poly.pdbx_strand_id
1 'polypeptide(L)'
;MLDKVVIANRGEIAVRAFRAATELGAKTVAVFPHEDRKSEHRLKADESYEIGEPGHPVRAYLDHEDIVRVAVECGADAIYPGYGFLSENPLLAGACAAHGIPFIGPPAPALHLAGNK
;
A
#
# COMPACT_ATOMS: atom_id res chain seq x y z
N MET A 1 -4.50 -10.13 -14.98
CA MET A 1 -3.07 -9.79 -14.82
C MET A 1 -2.91 -8.43 -14.18
N LEU A 2 -1.96 -8.28 -13.28
CA LEU A 2 -1.74 -7.00 -12.61
C LEU A 2 -0.84 -6.11 -13.47
N ASP A 3 -1.34 -4.94 -13.84
CA ASP A 3 -0.57 -3.96 -14.59
C ASP A 3 0.05 -2.88 -13.70
N LYS A 4 -0.59 -2.57 -12.58
CA LYS A 4 -0.12 -1.54 -11.65
C LYS A 4 -0.54 -1.89 -10.22
N VAL A 5 0.43 -1.87 -9.28
CA VAL A 5 0.22 -2.24 -7.88
C VAL A 5 0.68 -1.13 -6.97
N VAL A 6 -0.17 -0.73 -6.02
CA VAL A 6 0.21 0.18 -4.93
C VAL A 6 0.84 -0.64 -3.82
N ILE A 7 2.05 -0.27 -3.42
CA ILE A 7 2.75 -0.90 -2.30
C ILE A 7 2.57 -0.01 -1.07
N ALA A 8 1.71 -0.43 -0.16
CA ALA A 8 1.34 0.36 1.02
C ALA A 8 2.28 0.09 2.20
N ASN A 9 3.56 0.35 2.00
CA ASN A 9 4.58 0.15 3.04
C ASN A 9 5.80 1.03 2.70
N ARG A 10 6.83 0.94 3.51
CA ARG A 10 8.03 1.76 3.38
C ARG A 10 9.30 0.91 3.50
N GLY A 11 10.46 1.55 3.25
CA GLY A 11 11.77 0.97 3.46
C GLY A 11 12.02 -0.29 2.64
N GLU A 12 12.76 -1.20 3.23
CA GLU A 12 13.17 -2.44 2.57
C GLU A 12 11.98 -3.32 2.18
N ILE A 13 10.92 -3.32 2.98
CA ILE A 13 9.71 -4.09 2.67
C ILE A 13 9.12 -3.60 1.36
N ALA A 14 9.00 -2.27 1.19
CA ALA A 14 8.49 -1.69 -0.04
C ALA A 14 9.41 -1.96 -1.22
N VAL A 15 10.73 -1.79 -1.05
CA VAL A 15 11.70 -2.01 -2.13
C VAL A 15 11.66 -3.44 -2.64
N ARG A 16 11.58 -4.42 -1.73
CA ARG A 16 11.45 -5.83 -2.12
C ARG A 16 10.17 -6.09 -2.89
N ALA A 17 9.06 -5.49 -2.47
CA ALA A 17 7.78 -5.64 -3.15
C ALA A 17 7.82 -5.01 -4.55
N PHE A 18 8.46 -3.85 -4.69
CA PHE A 18 8.64 -3.22 -6.01
C PHE A 18 9.40 -4.14 -6.95
N ARG A 19 10.48 -4.76 -6.46
CA ARG A 19 11.29 -5.67 -7.27
C ARG A 19 10.47 -6.87 -7.73
N ALA A 20 9.73 -7.49 -6.81
CA ALA A 20 8.87 -8.64 -7.15
C ALA A 20 7.79 -8.26 -8.17
N ALA A 21 7.14 -7.12 -7.99
CA ALA A 21 6.10 -6.64 -8.91
C ALA A 21 6.70 -6.37 -10.30
N THR A 22 7.87 -5.74 -10.36
CA THR A 22 8.56 -5.45 -11.62
C THR A 22 8.91 -6.74 -12.35
N GLU A 23 9.37 -7.76 -11.63
CA GLU A 23 9.68 -9.07 -12.22
C GLU A 23 8.44 -9.74 -12.84
N LEU A 24 7.25 -9.46 -12.29
CA LEU A 24 5.99 -9.96 -12.82
C LEU A 24 5.41 -9.06 -13.92
N GLY A 25 6.11 -8.00 -14.28
CA GLY A 25 5.70 -7.09 -15.34
C GLY A 25 4.73 -5.99 -14.91
N ALA A 26 4.52 -5.80 -13.62
CA ALA A 26 3.63 -4.75 -13.12
C ALA A 26 4.39 -3.44 -12.87
N LYS A 27 3.71 -2.32 -13.09
CA LYS A 27 4.22 -1.02 -12.66
C LYS A 27 4.00 -0.89 -11.16
N THR A 28 4.90 -0.17 -10.50
CA THR A 28 4.88 -0.01 -9.04
C THR A 28 4.50 1.41 -8.66
N VAL A 29 3.70 1.53 -7.60
CA VAL A 29 3.27 2.81 -7.06
C VAL A 29 3.66 2.86 -5.59
N ALA A 30 4.43 3.86 -5.20
CA ALA A 30 4.77 4.11 -3.82
C ALA A 30 3.81 5.12 -3.20
N VAL A 31 3.55 4.96 -1.91
CA VAL A 31 2.90 5.99 -1.10
C VAL A 31 3.89 6.42 -0.04
N PHE A 32 3.88 7.69 0.33
CA PHE A 32 4.84 8.21 1.30
C PHE A 32 4.25 9.41 2.03
N PRO A 33 4.52 9.56 3.35
CA PRO A 33 4.20 10.78 4.05
C PRO A 33 5.25 11.85 3.71
N HIS A 34 4.94 13.10 4.01
CA HIS A 34 5.85 14.22 3.76
C HIS A 34 7.26 13.94 4.28
N GLU A 35 7.39 13.33 5.46
CA GLU A 35 8.68 13.03 6.09
C GLU A 35 9.54 12.05 5.29
N ASP A 36 8.91 11.20 4.49
CA ASP A 36 9.60 10.21 3.66
C ASP A 36 9.73 10.63 2.19
N ARG A 37 9.52 11.89 1.87
CA ARG A 37 9.56 12.37 0.47
C ARG A 37 10.90 12.16 -0.25
N LYS A 38 11.97 11.97 0.52
CA LYS A 38 13.30 11.70 -0.04
C LYS A 38 13.76 10.26 0.20
N SER A 39 12.85 9.39 0.65
CA SER A 39 13.19 8.01 0.96
C SER A 39 13.48 7.19 -0.29
N GLU A 40 14.27 6.13 -0.13
CA GLU A 40 14.60 5.24 -1.24
C GLU A 40 13.37 4.57 -1.82
N HIS A 41 12.42 4.14 -0.98
CA HIS A 41 11.27 3.42 -1.50
C HIS A 41 10.45 4.28 -2.46
N ARG A 42 10.30 5.57 -2.16
CA ARG A 42 9.61 6.48 -3.06
C ARG A 42 10.33 6.60 -4.40
N LEU A 43 11.66 6.66 -4.37
CA LEU A 43 12.47 6.88 -5.57
C LEU A 43 12.61 5.61 -6.44
N LYS A 44 12.34 4.44 -5.89
CA LYS A 44 12.46 3.16 -6.59
C LYS A 44 11.18 2.74 -7.32
N ALA A 45 10.06 3.39 -7.05
CA ALA A 45 8.79 3.08 -7.69
C ALA A 45 8.64 3.80 -9.03
N ASP A 46 7.79 3.28 -9.90
CA ASP A 46 7.48 3.92 -11.19
C ASP A 46 6.69 5.20 -10.99
N GLU A 47 5.78 5.21 -10.01
CA GLU A 47 4.97 6.38 -9.63
C GLU A 47 5.01 6.50 -8.11
N SER A 48 4.79 7.71 -7.59
CA SER A 48 4.73 7.92 -6.15
C SER A 48 3.74 9.03 -5.81
N TYR A 49 3.05 8.87 -4.68
CA TYR A 49 2.02 9.82 -4.24
C TYR A 49 2.15 10.08 -2.74
N GLU A 50 2.05 11.34 -2.35
CA GLU A 50 2.09 11.71 -0.94
C GLU A 50 0.77 11.38 -0.27
N ILE A 51 0.83 10.86 0.97
CA ILE A 51 -0.34 10.50 1.77
C ILE A 51 -0.25 11.14 3.15
N GLY A 52 -1.40 11.30 3.80
CA GLY A 52 -1.49 11.83 5.14
C GLY A 52 -1.15 13.31 5.23
N GLU A 53 -0.90 13.75 6.45
CA GLU A 53 -0.56 15.14 6.74
C GLU A 53 0.86 15.24 7.30
N PRO A 54 1.61 16.32 7.00
CA PRO A 54 2.93 16.53 7.60
C PRO A 54 2.87 16.48 9.12
N GLY A 55 3.89 15.89 9.75
CA GLY A 55 3.97 15.73 11.19
C GLY A 55 3.42 14.42 11.73
N HIS A 56 2.79 13.59 10.91
CA HIS A 56 2.17 12.33 11.33
C HIS A 56 2.50 11.18 10.39
N PRO A 57 3.81 10.80 10.23
CA PRO A 57 4.20 9.81 9.23
C PRO A 57 3.65 8.41 9.48
N VAL A 58 3.60 7.95 10.73
CA VAL A 58 3.04 6.62 11.03
C VAL A 58 1.55 6.59 10.75
N ARG A 59 0.85 7.65 11.14
CA ARG A 59 -0.60 7.78 10.88
C ARG A 59 -0.88 7.72 9.38
N ALA A 60 -0.03 8.33 8.55
CA ALA A 60 -0.20 8.31 7.10
C ALA A 60 -0.20 6.89 6.55
N TYR A 61 0.76 6.06 6.99
CA TYR A 61 0.83 4.67 6.55
C TYR A 61 -0.32 3.80 7.08
N LEU A 62 -1.03 4.26 8.10
CA LEU A 62 -2.20 3.57 8.66
C LEU A 62 -3.52 4.09 8.11
N ASP A 63 -3.48 5.11 7.27
CA ASP A 63 -4.67 5.74 6.70
C ASP A 63 -5.16 4.94 5.49
N HIS A 64 -5.99 3.93 5.77
CA HIS A 64 -6.51 3.05 4.72
C HIS A 64 -7.34 3.80 3.68
N GLU A 65 -8.07 4.84 4.07
CA GLU A 65 -8.89 5.62 3.14
C GLU A 65 -8.03 6.39 2.14
N ASP A 66 -6.95 7.01 2.63
CA ASP A 66 -6.05 7.79 1.78
C ASP A 66 -5.29 6.87 0.81
N ILE A 67 -4.88 5.70 1.27
CA ILE A 67 -4.20 4.73 0.42
C ILE A 67 -5.13 4.21 -0.69
N VAL A 68 -6.37 3.91 -0.37
CA VAL A 68 -7.36 3.49 -1.37
C VAL A 68 -7.64 4.63 -2.35
N ARG A 69 -7.70 5.88 -1.87
CA ARG A 69 -7.86 7.05 -2.73
C ARG A 69 -6.75 7.11 -3.78
N VAL A 70 -5.50 6.91 -3.37
CA VAL A 70 -4.37 6.88 -4.31
C VAL A 70 -4.55 5.77 -5.34
N ALA A 71 -4.92 4.57 -4.91
CA ALA A 71 -5.12 3.45 -5.81
C ALA A 71 -6.20 3.74 -6.86
N VAL A 72 -7.30 4.34 -6.46
CA VAL A 72 -8.38 4.73 -7.37
C VAL A 72 -7.89 5.80 -8.36
N GLU A 73 -7.26 6.85 -7.85
CA GLU A 73 -6.81 7.98 -8.67
C GLU A 73 -5.75 7.59 -9.70
N CYS A 74 -4.83 6.70 -9.33
CA CYS A 74 -3.76 6.29 -10.26
C CYS A 74 -4.15 5.12 -11.14
N GLY A 75 -5.33 4.57 -10.97
CA GLY A 75 -5.79 3.42 -11.77
C GLY A 75 -5.09 2.12 -11.43
N ALA A 76 -4.73 1.91 -10.16
CA ALA A 76 -4.05 0.68 -9.75
C ALA A 76 -5.00 -0.52 -9.79
N ASP A 77 -4.43 -1.68 -10.09
CA ASP A 77 -5.16 -2.94 -10.15
C ASP A 77 -5.21 -3.67 -8.83
N ALA A 78 -4.32 -3.32 -7.89
CA ALA A 78 -4.25 -3.99 -6.59
C ALA A 78 -3.47 -3.16 -5.58
N ILE A 79 -3.65 -3.49 -4.31
CA ILE A 79 -2.88 -2.92 -3.20
C ILE A 79 -2.19 -4.06 -2.45
N TYR A 80 -0.88 -3.93 -2.23
CA TYR A 80 -0.09 -4.88 -1.45
C TYR A 80 0.46 -4.18 -0.20
N PRO A 81 0.04 -4.57 1.01
CA PRO A 81 0.46 -3.88 2.24
C PRO A 81 1.80 -4.35 2.82
N GLY A 82 2.31 -5.53 2.43
CA GLY A 82 3.54 -6.09 2.99
C GLY A 82 3.38 -6.54 4.44
N TYR A 83 4.33 -6.16 5.29
CA TYR A 83 4.32 -6.47 6.73
C TYR A 83 4.08 -5.23 7.55
N GLY A 84 3.44 -5.38 8.72
CA GLY A 84 3.18 -4.27 9.62
C GLY A 84 2.17 -3.28 9.05
N PHE A 85 2.06 -2.12 9.66
CA PHE A 85 1.11 -1.08 9.25
C PHE A 85 -0.28 -1.67 8.99
N LEU A 86 -0.79 -1.56 7.76
CA LEU A 86 -2.12 -2.02 7.39
C LEU A 86 -2.19 -3.48 6.93
N SER A 87 -1.07 -4.21 6.95
CA SER A 87 -1.05 -5.60 6.47
C SER A 87 -1.99 -6.52 7.26
N GLU A 88 -2.18 -6.26 8.54
CA GLU A 88 -3.07 -7.02 9.42
C GLU A 88 -4.33 -6.26 9.79
N ASN A 89 -4.59 -5.12 9.14
CA ASN A 89 -5.76 -4.28 9.44
C ASN A 89 -6.90 -4.62 8.48
N PRO A 90 -8.03 -5.16 8.99
CA PRO A 90 -9.16 -5.52 8.13
C PRO A 90 -9.83 -4.31 7.47
N LEU A 91 -9.60 -3.09 7.98
CA LEU A 91 -10.20 -1.89 7.40
C LEU A 91 -9.68 -1.63 6.00
N LEU A 92 -8.37 -1.87 5.74
CA LEU A 92 -7.83 -1.71 4.39
C LEU A 92 -8.43 -2.74 3.43
N ALA A 93 -8.46 -4.01 3.83
CA ALA A 93 -9.04 -5.06 3.00
C ALA A 93 -10.52 -4.78 2.69
N GLY A 94 -11.28 -4.31 3.70
CA GLY A 94 -12.68 -3.95 3.52
C GLY A 94 -12.86 -2.75 2.60
N ALA A 95 -12.02 -1.73 2.71
CA ALA A 95 -12.07 -0.56 1.84
C ALA A 95 -11.73 -0.93 0.39
N CYS A 96 -10.75 -1.81 0.19
CA CYS A 96 -10.42 -2.31 -1.14
C CYS A 96 -11.61 -3.02 -1.76
N ALA A 97 -12.26 -3.91 -1.01
CA ALA A 97 -13.45 -4.63 -1.48
C ALA A 97 -14.57 -3.66 -1.85
N ALA A 98 -14.81 -2.63 -1.04
CA ALA A 98 -15.85 -1.63 -1.29
C ALA A 98 -15.59 -0.85 -2.59
N HIS A 99 -14.34 -0.68 -3.00
CA HIS A 99 -13.97 0.05 -4.21
C HIS A 99 -13.62 -0.90 -5.38
N GLY A 100 -13.79 -2.21 -5.22
CA GLY A 100 -13.50 -3.18 -6.26
C GLY A 100 -12.01 -3.33 -6.57
N ILE A 101 -11.14 -3.02 -5.61
CA ILE A 101 -9.69 -3.11 -5.78
C ILE A 101 -9.19 -4.39 -5.08
N PRO A 102 -8.54 -5.31 -5.79
CA PRO A 102 -7.94 -6.49 -5.16
C PRO A 102 -6.91 -6.13 -4.09
N PHE A 103 -7.01 -6.80 -2.96
CA PHE A 103 -6.09 -6.68 -1.84
C PHE A 103 -5.22 -7.94 -1.81
N ILE A 104 -3.90 -7.75 -1.94
CA ILE A 104 -2.97 -8.88 -1.96
C ILE A 104 -2.60 -9.24 -0.53
N GLY A 105 -3.37 -10.16 0.05
CA GLY A 105 -3.20 -10.60 1.43
C GLY A 105 -4.40 -11.44 1.88
N PRO A 106 -4.47 -11.83 3.16
CA PRO A 106 -5.59 -12.59 3.68
C PRO A 106 -6.89 -11.78 3.62
N PRO A 107 -8.04 -12.43 3.46
CA PRO A 107 -9.34 -11.73 3.52
C PRO A 107 -9.56 -11.06 4.88
N ALA A 108 -10.40 -10.02 4.91
CA ALA A 108 -10.68 -9.26 6.12
C ALA A 108 -11.02 -10.11 7.36
N PRO A 109 -11.86 -11.15 7.27
CA PRO A 109 -12.13 -12.01 8.45
C PRO A 109 -10.89 -12.68 9.02
N ALA A 110 -9.97 -13.13 8.16
CA ALA A 110 -8.71 -13.74 8.62
C ALA A 110 -7.81 -12.69 9.30
N LEU A 111 -7.80 -11.46 8.80
CA LEU A 111 -7.04 -10.36 9.39
C LEU A 111 -7.58 -9.98 10.78
N HIS A 112 -8.89 -10.03 10.98
CA HIS A 112 -9.48 -9.82 12.30
C HIS A 112 -8.97 -10.84 13.31
N LEU A 113 -8.91 -12.11 12.93
CA LEU A 113 -8.39 -13.17 13.79
C LEU A 113 -6.91 -12.96 14.10
N ALA A 114 -6.11 -12.59 13.12
CA ALA A 114 -4.69 -12.32 13.31
C ALA A 114 -4.47 -11.11 14.22
N GLY A 115 -5.27 -10.06 14.03
CA GLY A 115 -5.16 -8.83 14.82
C GLY A 115 -5.60 -8.97 16.26
N ASN A 116 -6.38 -10.00 16.58
CA ASN A 116 -6.91 -10.22 17.93
C ASN A 116 -6.02 -11.16 18.79
N LYS A 117 -4.88 -11.50 18.31
CA LYS A 117 -3.92 -12.27 19.11
C LYS A 117 -3.29 -11.40 20.18
#